data_5a692fca23b4d2ce3df950ab5ed22fb6
#
_entry.id   5a692fca23b4d2ce3df950ab5ed22fb6
#
_cell.length_a   1.000
_cell.length_b   1.000
_cell.length_c   1.000
_cell.angle_alpha   90.00
_cell.angle_beta   90.00
_cell.angle_gamma   90.00
#
_symmetry.space_group_name_H-M   'P 1'
#
loop_
_entity.id
_entity.type
_entity.pdbx_description
1 polymer ?
#
loop_
_entity_poly.entity_id
_entity_poly.type
_entity_poly.pdbx_seq_one_letter_code
_entity_poly.pdbx_strand_id
1 'polypeptide(L)'
;APRLLPARGGTAKAFANPREFTIEMEVDPAGVLVDRTVEEAGLRHLQELFLVEIERVGNVVSVVGPGEQLKGGDRLVFVGTSDAAVELQQIRGLIPSRDGASSLEKEFKERRLVEAVVSNQCQFIGQRIRDGRFRTLYGAAVLAICRGGERVTGNLGQVRLQPADVLLLEARPPFIERHRQSKDFLLISELNG
;
A
#
# COMPACT_ATOMS: atom_id res chain seq x y z
N ALA A 1 39.13 3.91 14.50
CA ALA A 1 38.62 3.13 13.38
C ALA A 1 37.36 3.82 12.86
N PRO A 2 37.29 4.23 11.57
CA PRO A 2 36.07 4.81 11.03
C PRO A 2 35.02 3.71 10.87
N ARG A 3 33.86 3.92 11.48
CA ARG A 3 32.68 3.09 11.24
C ARG A 3 32.20 3.37 9.81
N LEU A 4 32.40 2.40 8.92
CA LEU A 4 31.79 2.45 7.60
C LEU A 4 30.27 2.46 7.77
N LEU A 5 29.62 3.49 7.23
CA LEU A 5 28.19 3.50 6.97
C LEU A 5 27.88 2.35 5.99
N PRO A 6 26.86 1.54 6.23
CA PRO A 6 26.48 0.51 5.27
C PRO A 6 26.13 1.16 3.94
N ALA A 7 26.65 0.60 2.87
CA ALA A 7 26.46 1.08 1.50
C ALA A 7 24.96 1.21 1.18
N ARG A 8 24.58 2.33 0.57
CA ARG A 8 23.21 2.69 0.10
C ARG A 8 22.55 1.70 -0.86
N GLY A 9 23.18 0.54 -1.14
CA GLY A 9 22.69 -0.43 -2.11
C GLY A 9 21.79 -1.55 -1.57
N GLY A 10 21.60 -1.65 -0.24
CA GLY A 10 20.88 -2.78 0.35
C GLY A 10 19.35 -2.66 0.30
N THR A 11 18.82 -1.47 0.50
CA THR A 11 17.37 -1.21 0.50
C THR A 11 16.78 -1.11 -0.89
N ALA A 12 17.50 -0.50 -1.85
CA ALA A 12 17.04 -0.42 -3.24
C ALA A 12 16.88 -1.80 -3.90
N LYS A 13 17.67 -2.82 -3.50
CA LYS A 13 17.52 -4.20 -3.98
C LYS A 13 16.28 -4.90 -3.42
N ALA A 14 15.81 -4.51 -2.24
CA ALA A 14 14.61 -5.11 -1.63
C ALA A 14 13.33 -4.66 -2.33
N PHE A 15 13.38 -3.58 -3.12
CA PHE A 15 12.26 -2.96 -3.82
C PHE A 15 12.49 -2.85 -5.34
N ALA A 16 13.18 -3.84 -5.92
CA ALA A 16 13.73 -3.76 -7.29
C ALA A 16 12.69 -3.67 -8.41
N ASN A 17 11.38 -3.95 -8.16
CA ASN A 17 10.36 -3.93 -9.21
C ASN A 17 9.01 -3.40 -8.72
N PRO A 18 8.76 -2.08 -8.81
CA PRO A 18 7.50 -1.47 -8.36
C PRO A 18 6.25 -1.95 -9.11
N ARG A 19 6.42 -2.39 -10.35
CA ARG A 19 5.29 -2.82 -11.21
C ARG A 19 4.70 -4.19 -10.84
N GLU A 20 5.43 -5.00 -10.08
CA GLU A 20 4.97 -6.32 -9.64
C GLU A 20 3.97 -6.26 -8.48
N PHE A 21 3.73 -5.06 -7.94
CA PHE A 21 2.97 -4.90 -6.71
C PHE A 21 1.52 -4.44 -6.91
N THR A 22 1.08 -4.19 -8.13
CA THR A 22 -0.29 -3.73 -8.37
C THR A 22 -1.12 -4.79 -9.05
N ILE A 23 -2.29 -5.08 -8.47
CA ILE A 23 -3.23 -6.06 -8.98
C ILE A 23 -4.61 -5.41 -9.03
N GLU A 24 -5.29 -5.56 -10.16
CA GLU A 24 -6.62 -5.03 -10.38
C GLU A 24 -7.63 -6.15 -10.46
N MET A 25 -8.68 -6.00 -9.69
CA MET A 25 -9.84 -6.88 -9.72
C MET A 25 -11.11 -6.05 -9.88
N GLU A 26 -12.14 -6.65 -10.41
CA GLU A 26 -13.45 -6.04 -10.54
C GLU A 26 -14.45 -6.79 -9.66
N VAL A 27 -15.36 -6.05 -9.03
CA VAL A 27 -16.49 -6.64 -8.30
C VAL A 27 -17.48 -7.16 -9.32
N ASP A 28 -17.68 -8.47 -9.36
CA ASP A 28 -18.69 -9.10 -10.23
C ASP A 28 -20.06 -8.46 -9.96
N PRO A 29 -20.70 -7.81 -10.96
CA PRO A 29 -21.99 -7.16 -10.79
C PRO A 29 -23.11 -8.10 -10.30
N ALA A 30 -22.99 -9.39 -10.57
CA ALA A 30 -23.89 -10.42 -10.09
C ALA A 30 -23.33 -11.19 -8.87
N GLY A 31 -22.20 -10.74 -8.33
CA GLY A 31 -21.44 -11.44 -7.31
C GLY A 31 -21.91 -11.15 -5.89
N VAL A 32 -21.43 -11.98 -4.97
CA VAL A 32 -21.81 -11.95 -3.53
C VAL A 32 -21.20 -10.76 -2.76
N LEU A 33 -20.32 -9.98 -3.38
CA LEU A 33 -19.67 -8.83 -2.76
C LEU A 33 -20.43 -7.53 -2.95
N VAL A 34 -21.43 -7.49 -3.84
CA VAL A 34 -22.25 -6.29 -4.07
C VAL A 34 -22.97 -5.92 -2.77
N ASP A 35 -22.96 -4.63 -2.45
CA ASP A 35 -23.53 -4.01 -1.24
C ASP A 35 -22.88 -4.41 0.10
N ARG A 36 -21.85 -5.25 0.08
CA ARG A 36 -21.03 -5.50 1.28
C ARG A 36 -20.02 -4.40 1.50
N THR A 37 -19.67 -4.18 2.75
CA THR A 37 -18.55 -3.31 3.09
C THR A 37 -17.21 -3.99 2.81
N VAL A 38 -16.16 -3.20 2.64
CA VAL A 38 -14.78 -3.70 2.47
C VAL A 38 -14.36 -4.63 3.62
N GLU A 39 -14.81 -4.33 4.83
CA GLU A 39 -14.56 -5.17 6.03
C GLU A 39 -15.31 -6.50 5.93
N GLU A 40 -16.62 -6.49 5.64
CA GLU A 40 -17.45 -7.68 5.49
C GLU A 40 -17.03 -8.57 4.32
N ALA A 41 -16.45 -7.97 3.29
CA ALA A 41 -15.86 -8.68 2.16
C ALA A 41 -14.49 -9.31 2.48
N GLY A 42 -13.93 -9.07 3.68
CA GLY A 42 -12.63 -9.58 4.08
C GLY A 42 -11.44 -8.90 3.39
N LEU A 43 -11.66 -7.85 2.61
CA LEU A 43 -10.62 -7.21 1.79
C LEU A 43 -9.62 -6.37 2.61
N ARG A 44 -9.85 -6.25 3.92
CA ARG A 44 -8.94 -5.58 4.88
C ARG A 44 -7.98 -6.56 5.55
N HIS A 45 -8.23 -7.84 5.48
CA HIS A 45 -7.48 -8.87 6.19
C HIS A 45 -6.63 -9.75 5.27
N LEU A 46 -6.40 -9.29 4.05
CA LEU A 46 -5.55 -9.99 3.09
C LEU A 46 -4.09 -10.01 3.57
N GLN A 47 -3.41 -11.12 3.33
CA GLN A 47 -2.00 -11.26 3.63
C GLN A 47 -1.19 -10.61 2.50
N GLU A 48 -0.28 -9.70 2.86
CA GLU A 48 0.61 -9.02 1.91
C GLU A 48 -0.07 -8.21 0.80
N LEU A 49 -1.40 -8.01 0.87
CA LEU A 49 -2.17 -7.18 -0.06
C LEU A 49 -2.95 -6.09 0.67
N PHE A 50 -3.00 -4.92 0.04
CA PHE A 50 -3.75 -3.77 0.54
C PHE A 50 -4.66 -3.24 -0.56
N LEU A 51 -5.95 -3.12 -0.28
CA LEU A 51 -6.86 -2.38 -1.13
C LEU A 51 -6.56 -0.88 -0.98
N VAL A 52 -6.02 -0.29 -2.03
CA VAL A 52 -5.59 1.12 -2.03
C VAL A 52 -6.63 2.04 -2.62
N GLU A 53 -7.45 1.53 -3.56
CA GLU A 53 -8.40 2.34 -4.30
C GLU A 53 -9.59 1.54 -4.79
N ILE A 54 -10.73 2.23 -4.87
CA ILE A 54 -11.94 1.75 -5.54
C ILE A 54 -12.30 2.76 -6.62
N GLU A 55 -12.27 2.33 -7.87
CA GLU A 55 -12.71 3.12 -9.01
C GLU A 55 -14.14 2.75 -9.38
N ARG A 56 -14.98 3.77 -9.48
CA ARG A 56 -16.37 3.69 -9.97
C ARG A 56 -16.55 4.59 -11.17
N VAL A 57 -17.55 4.31 -11.98
CA VAL A 57 -17.90 5.21 -13.09
C VAL A 57 -18.09 6.64 -12.56
N GLY A 58 -17.16 7.52 -12.96
CA GLY A 58 -17.19 8.95 -12.60
C GLY A 58 -16.68 9.31 -11.20
N ASN A 59 -16.17 8.35 -10.43
CA ASN A 59 -15.66 8.61 -9.08
C ASN A 59 -14.53 7.64 -8.69
N VAL A 60 -13.55 8.16 -7.95
CA VAL A 60 -12.43 7.39 -7.43
C VAL A 60 -12.36 7.56 -5.91
N VAL A 61 -12.45 6.45 -5.18
CA VAL A 61 -12.30 6.42 -3.72
C VAL A 61 -10.86 6.04 -3.39
N SER A 62 -10.02 7.03 -3.12
CA SER A 62 -8.59 6.83 -2.85
C SER A 62 -8.26 6.59 -1.38
N VAL A 63 -9.19 6.85 -0.48
CA VAL A 63 -9.06 6.52 0.95
C VAL A 63 -10.14 5.51 1.27
N VAL A 64 -9.81 4.24 1.04
CA VAL A 64 -10.77 3.15 1.25
C VAL A 64 -10.88 2.85 2.74
N GLY A 65 -12.01 3.23 3.33
CA GLY A 65 -12.36 2.89 4.71
C GLY A 65 -12.94 1.47 4.84
N PRO A 66 -12.97 0.90 6.06
CA PRO A 66 -13.55 -0.43 6.29
C PRO A 66 -15.06 -0.47 6.00
N GLY A 67 -15.77 0.64 6.22
CA GLY A 67 -17.21 0.77 5.98
C GLY A 67 -17.59 1.16 4.54
N GLU A 68 -16.61 1.28 3.62
CA GLU A 68 -16.91 1.58 2.22
C GLU A 68 -17.66 0.41 1.59
N GLN A 69 -18.85 0.68 1.01
CA GLN A 69 -19.65 -0.32 0.34
C GLN A 69 -19.17 -0.58 -1.08
N LEU A 70 -19.05 -1.84 -1.42
CA LEU A 70 -18.71 -2.31 -2.76
C LEU A 70 -19.95 -2.30 -3.66
N LYS A 71 -19.78 -1.90 -4.91
CA LYS A 71 -20.81 -1.94 -5.94
C LYS A 71 -20.39 -2.83 -7.09
N GLY A 72 -21.35 -3.41 -7.75
CA GLY A 72 -21.08 -4.20 -8.95
C GLY A 72 -20.38 -3.36 -10.01
N GLY A 73 -19.28 -3.89 -10.57
CA GLY A 73 -18.43 -3.17 -11.51
C GLY A 73 -17.41 -2.24 -10.89
N ASP A 74 -17.33 -2.14 -9.55
CA ASP A 74 -16.22 -1.43 -8.91
C ASP A 74 -14.90 -2.09 -9.29
N ARG A 75 -13.94 -1.30 -9.75
CA ARG A 75 -12.57 -1.73 -9.94
C ARG A 75 -11.79 -1.51 -8.67
N LEU A 76 -11.24 -2.58 -8.13
CA LEU A 76 -10.47 -2.59 -6.90
C LEU A 76 -8.99 -2.68 -7.23
N VAL A 77 -8.22 -1.70 -6.78
CA VAL A 77 -6.77 -1.67 -6.96
C VAL A 77 -6.11 -2.13 -5.68
N PHE A 78 -5.39 -3.23 -5.77
CA PHE A 78 -4.61 -3.79 -4.68
C PHE A 78 -3.13 -3.56 -4.91
N VAL A 79 -2.40 -3.41 -3.84
CA VAL A 79 -0.94 -3.31 -3.86
C VAL A 79 -0.37 -4.34 -2.88
N GLY A 80 0.65 -5.06 -3.33
CA GLY A 80 1.28 -6.11 -2.54
C GLY A 80 2.23 -6.97 -3.35
N THR A 81 2.49 -8.19 -2.92
CA THR A 81 3.38 -9.11 -3.62
C THR A 81 2.66 -9.85 -4.74
N SER A 82 3.38 -10.20 -5.82
CA SER A 82 2.81 -10.99 -6.93
C SER A 82 2.28 -12.35 -6.45
N ASP A 83 2.95 -12.95 -5.47
CA ASP A 83 2.56 -14.25 -4.91
C ASP A 83 1.21 -14.17 -4.17
N ALA A 84 0.89 -13.00 -3.61
CA ALA A 84 -0.37 -12.75 -2.95
C ALA A 84 -1.56 -12.57 -3.92
N ALA A 85 -1.30 -12.43 -5.23
CA ALA A 85 -2.36 -12.38 -6.25
C ALA A 85 -3.27 -13.60 -6.25
N VAL A 86 -2.72 -14.75 -5.89
CA VAL A 86 -3.46 -16.02 -5.79
C VAL A 86 -4.56 -15.93 -4.72
N GLU A 87 -4.34 -15.17 -3.64
CA GLU A 87 -5.34 -14.95 -2.59
C GLU A 87 -6.58 -14.23 -3.13
N LEU A 88 -6.41 -13.23 -4.02
CA LEU A 88 -7.53 -12.52 -4.63
C LEU A 88 -8.39 -13.41 -5.53
N GLN A 89 -7.77 -14.37 -6.22
CA GLN A 89 -8.50 -15.30 -7.09
C GLN A 89 -9.40 -16.27 -6.30
N GLN A 90 -9.16 -16.45 -5.02
CA GLN A 90 -9.96 -17.31 -4.14
C GLN A 90 -11.17 -16.57 -3.56
N ILE A 91 -11.23 -15.25 -3.68
CA ILE A 91 -12.34 -14.45 -3.16
C ILE A 91 -13.51 -14.50 -4.13
N ARG A 92 -14.59 -15.14 -3.71
CA ARG A 92 -15.81 -15.24 -4.51
C ARG A 92 -16.43 -13.87 -4.74
N GLY A 93 -16.68 -13.53 -6.01
CA GLY A 93 -17.25 -12.24 -6.40
C GLY A 93 -16.19 -11.21 -6.81
N LEU A 94 -14.90 -11.56 -6.82
CA LEU A 94 -13.87 -10.83 -7.54
C LEU A 94 -13.56 -11.52 -8.85
N ILE A 95 -13.51 -10.74 -9.93
CA ILE A 95 -13.11 -11.18 -11.26
C ILE A 95 -11.91 -10.35 -11.73
N PRO A 96 -11.03 -10.88 -12.59
CA PRO A 96 -9.95 -10.09 -13.18
C PRO A 96 -10.52 -8.89 -13.95
N SER A 97 -9.95 -7.72 -13.77
CA SER A 97 -10.38 -6.52 -14.51
C SER A 97 -10.10 -6.69 -16.00
N ARG A 98 -11.12 -6.41 -16.85
CA ARG A 98 -11.04 -6.57 -18.30
C ARG A 98 -10.24 -5.46 -18.99
N ASP A 99 -10.10 -4.30 -18.33
CA ASP A 99 -9.48 -3.10 -18.89
C ASP A 99 -8.10 -2.79 -18.30
N GLY A 100 -7.42 -3.79 -17.76
CA GLY A 100 -6.21 -3.71 -16.92
C GLY A 100 -5.00 -2.93 -17.46
N ALA A 101 -5.10 -2.20 -18.54
CA ALA A 101 -3.92 -1.52 -19.11
C ALA A 101 -4.08 -0.01 -19.37
N SER A 102 -5.26 0.55 -19.51
CA SER A 102 -5.35 1.89 -20.13
C SER A 102 -5.71 3.07 -19.21
N SER A 103 -6.45 2.87 -18.13
CA SER A 103 -6.80 4.00 -17.24
C SER A 103 -5.78 4.20 -16.11
N LEU A 104 -5.17 3.13 -15.65
CA LEU A 104 -4.16 3.18 -14.59
C LEU A 104 -2.86 3.85 -15.02
N GLU A 105 -2.45 3.75 -16.28
CA GLU A 105 -1.25 4.47 -16.76
C GLU A 105 -1.36 5.98 -16.59
N LYS A 106 -2.56 6.55 -16.59
CA LYS A 106 -2.76 7.99 -16.34
C LYS A 106 -2.73 8.34 -14.85
N GLU A 107 -3.33 7.52 -14.00
CA GLU A 107 -3.36 7.79 -12.55
C GLU A 107 -2.10 7.31 -11.82
N PHE A 108 -1.44 6.24 -12.29
CA PHE A 108 -0.11 5.87 -11.81
C PHE A 108 0.95 6.93 -12.07
N LYS A 109 0.79 7.78 -13.09
CA LYS A 109 1.66 8.94 -13.28
C LYS A 109 1.61 9.92 -12.12
N GLU A 110 0.55 9.91 -11.31
CA GLU A 110 0.40 10.77 -10.15
C GLU A 110 0.80 10.10 -8.82
N ARG A 111 0.98 8.77 -8.80
CA ARG A 111 1.41 8.07 -7.60
C ARG A 111 2.92 7.85 -7.63
N ARG A 112 3.53 8.06 -6.51
CA ARG A 112 4.97 7.95 -6.33
C ARG A 112 5.28 6.85 -5.35
N LEU A 113 6.30 6.08 -5.67
CA LEU A 113 6.93 5.22 -4.70
C LEU A 113 7.89 6.03 -3.87
N VAL A 114 7.74 5.93 -2.58
CA VAL A 114 8.49 6.73 -1.62
C VAL A 114 9.11 5.79 -0.60
N GLU A 115 10.40 5.94 -0.39
CA GLU A 115 11.09 5.35 0.74
C GLU A 115 11.05 6.34 1.90
N ALA A 116 10.59 5.88 3.07
CA ALA A 116 10.54 6.69 4.27
C ALA A 116 11.16 5.94 5.45
N VAL A 117 12.06 6.59 6.17
CA VAL A 117 12.68 6.04 7.37
C VAL A 117 11.94 6.54 8.60
N VAL A 118 11.40 5.63 9.40
CA VAL A 118 10.61 5.94 10.58
C VAL A 118 11.49 6.55 11.67
N SER A 119 11.11 7.73 12.16
CA SER A 119 11.77 8.40 13.28
C SER A 119 11.41 7.75 14.61
N ASN A 120 12.27 7.92 15.61
CA ASN A 120 11.97 7.56 16.99
C ASN A 120 10.87 8.45 17.60
N GLN A 121 10.54 9.58 17.00
CA GLN A 121 9.47 10.48 17.42
C GLN A 121 8.15 10.22 16.67
N CYS A 122 8.12 9.22 15.79
CA CYS A 122 6.92 8.88 15.05
C CYS A 122 5.80 8.45 15.99
N GLN A 123 4.64 9.09 15.85
CA GLN A 123 3.47 8.83 16.70
C GLN A 123 2.93 7.39 16.62
N PHE A 124 3.34 6.62 15.60
CA PHE A 124 2.92 5.22 15.40
C PHE A 124 3.91 4.19 15.93
N ILE A 125 4.98 4.60 16.58
CA ILE A 125 5.91 3.64 17.21
C ILE A 125 5.15 2.70 18.16
N GLY A 126 5.36 1.39 17.98
CA GLY A 126 4.72 0.35 18.76
C GLY A 126 3.27 0.04 18.37
N GLN A 127 2.63 0.84 17.52
CA GLN A 127 1.29 0.56 17.00
C GLN A 127 1.36 -0.33 15.76
N ARG A 128 0.33 -1.17 15.57
CA ARG A 128 0.19 -1.91 14.32
C ARG A 128 -0.18 -0.95 13.19
N ILE A 129 0.33 -1.20 12.00
CA ILE A 129 0.05 -0.36 10.82
C ILE A 129 -1.45 -0.19 10.60
N ARG A 130 -2.23 -1.27 10.73
CA ARG A 130 -3.69 -1.21 10.55
C ARG A 130 -4.38 -0.38 11.63
N ASP A 131 -3.93 -0.47 12.88
CA ASP A 131 -4.57 0.19 14.02
C ASP A 131 -4.25 1.69 14.06
N GLY A 132 -3.06 2.06 13.59
CA GLY A 132 -2.57 3.43 13.56
C GLY A 132 -3.23 4.34 12.52
N ARG A 133 -4.17 3.82 11.70
CA ARG A 133 -4.78 4.60 10.60
C ARG A 133 -3.75 5.27 9.70
N PHE A 134 -2.60 4.61 9.48
CA PHE A 134 -1.46 5.16 8.75
C PHE A 134 -1.89 5.75 7.40
N ARG A 135 -2.69 4.99 6.64
CA ARG A 135 -3.20 5.45 5.34
C ARG A 135 -4.07 6.71 5.45
N THR A 136 -4.98 6.75 6.43
CA THR A 136 -5.89 7.88 6.61
C THR A 136 -5.14 9.14 6.98
N LEU A 137 -4.12 9.03 7.84
CA LEU A 137 -3.39 10.19 8.33
C LEU A 137 -2.38 10.71 7.30
N TYR A 138 -1.65 9.81 6.66
CA TYR A 138 -0.58 10.20 5.74
C TYR A 138 -1.03 10.23 4.27
N GLY A 139 -2.19 9.66 3.93
CA GLY A 139 -2.60 9.53 2.53
C GLY A 139 -1.66 8.62 1.73
N ALA A 140 -0.99 7.69 2.40
CA ALA A 140 -0.01 6.79 1.83
C ALA A 140 -0.25 5.35 2.27
N ALA A 141 -0.02 4.40 1.38
CA ALA A 141 -0.09 2.97 1.68
C ALA A 141 1.31 2.40 1.94
N VAL A 142 1.45 1.59 2.99
CA VAL A 142 2.69 0.86 3.26
C VAL A 142 2.68 -0.41 2.42
N LEU A 143 3.63 -0.53 1.49
CA LEU A 143 3.78 -1.66 0.58
C LEU A 143 4.75 -2.70 1.11
N ALA A 144 5.79 -2.25 1.77
CA ALA A 144 6.79 -3.12 2.38
C ALA A 144 7.48 -2.41 3.54
N ILE A 145 8.08 -3.21 4.41
CA ILE A 145 8.88 -2.74 5.54
C ILE A 145 10.22 -3.48 5.50
N CYS A 146 11.31 -2.73 5.63
CA CYS A 146 12.63 -3.30 5.88
C CYS A 146 13.10 -2.91 7.28
N ARG A 147 13.59 -3.87 8.01
CA ARG A 147 14.12 -3.72 9.38
C ARG A 147 15.49 -4.35 9.48
N GLY A 148 16.48 -3.58 9.89
CA GLY A 148 17.85 -4.09 9.97
C GLY A 148 18.44 -4.57 8.63
N GLY A 149 17.92 -4.06 7.50
CA GLY A 149 18.36 -4.45 6.16
C GLY A 149 17.61 -5.65 5.57
N GLU A 150 16.69 -6.26 6.31
CA GLU A 150 15.87 -7.39 5.85
C GLU A 150 14.40 -6.99 5.69
N ARG A 151 13.74 -7.54 4.68
CA ARG A 151 12.32 -7.33 4.47
C ARG A 151 11.51 -8.07 5.54
N VAL A 152 10.60 -7.34 6.19
CA VAL A 152 9.63 -7.94 7.13
C VAL A 152 8.60 -8.71 6.31
N THR A 153 8.46 -10.00 6.57
CA THR A 153 7.51 -10.91 5.91
C THR A 153 6.22 -11.05 6.71
N GLY A 154 5.16 -11.54 6.06
CA GLY A 154 3.86 -11.78 6.68
C GLY A 154 2.90 -10.59 6.53
N ASN A 155 1.82 -10.60 7.32
CA ASN A 155 0.77 -9.59 7.25
C ASN A 155 1.26 -8.23 7.76
N LEU A 156 1.57 -7.32 6.85
CA LEU A 156 2.09 -5.97 7.15
C LEU A 156 1.16 -5.18 8.09
N GLY A 157 -0.15 -5.38 7.97
CA GLY A 157 -1.11 -4.72 8.84
C GLY A 157 -0.93 -5.06 10.34
N GLN A 158 -0.37 -6.24 10.64
CA GLN A 158 -0.10 -6.69 12.01
C GLN A 158 1.26 -6.21 12.53
N VAL A 159 2.14 -5.77 11.64
CA VAL A 159 3.48 -5.32 12.03
C VAL A 159 3.39 -4.07 12.90
N ARG A 160 4.09 -4.08 14.03
CA ARG A 160 4.27 -2.90 14.87
C ARG A 160 5.46 -2.10 14.37
N LEU A 161 5.25 -0.84 14.10
CA LEU A 161 6.31 0.06 13.66
C LEU A 161 7.37 0.25 14.75
N GLN A 162 8.61 0.25 14.31
CA GLN A 162 9.79 0.49 15.15
C GLN A 162 10.61 1.66 14.60
N PRO A 163 11.37 2.34 15.44
CA PRO A 163 12.35 3.32 14.98
C PRO A 163 13.32 2.71 13.97
N ALA A 164 13.68 3.48 12.96
CA ALA A 164 14.56 3.08 11.87
C ALA A 164 13.98 2.01 10.91
N ASP A 165 12.70 1.63 11.03
CA ASP A 165 12.04 0.90 9.97
C ASP A 165 12.07 1.71 8.68
N VAL A 166 12.41 1.05 7.58
CA VAL A 166 12.35 1.63 6.24
C VAL A 166 11.06 1.17 5.59
N LEU A 167 10.19 2.11 5.29
CA LEU A 167 8.90 1.87 4.67
C LEU A 167 9.01 2.13 3.17
N LEU A 168 8.54 1.19 2.36
CA LEU A 168 8.14 1.47 1.00
C LEU A 168 6.68 1.93 1.02
N LEU A 169 6.44 3.12 0.56
CA LEU A 169 5.13 3.74 0.53
C LEU A 169 4.70 3.98 -0.91
N GLU A 170 3.43 3.78 -1.17
CA GLU A 170 2.76 4.39 -2.31
C GLU A 170 2.05 5.64 -1.81
N ALA A 171 2.40 6.79 -2.39
CA ALA A 171 1.91 8.09 -1.95
C ALA A 171 1.62 9.02 -3.13
N ARG A 172 0.72 9.98 -2.93
CA ARG A 172 0.49 11.07 -3.88
C ARG A 172 1.59 12.14 -3.75
N PRO A 173 1.88 12.92 -4.80
CA PRO A 173 2.93 13.94 -4.79
C PRO A 173 2.94 14.85 -3.57
N PRO A 174 1.78 15.34 -3.05
CA PRO A 174 1.76 16.19 -1.87
C PRO A 174 2.32 15.55 -0.59
N PHE A 175 2.45 14.23 -0.54
CA PHE A 175 2.97 13.53 0.63
C PHE A 175 4.41 13.95 0.95
N ILE A 176 5.28 13.97 -0.06
CA ILE A 176 6.70 14.28 0.11
C ILE A 176 6.86 15.71 0.64
N GLU A 177 6.13 16.66 0.05
CA GLU A 177 6.22 18.06 0.46
C GLU A 177 5.70 18.26 1.88
N ARG A 178 4.56 17.62 2.22
CA ARG A 178 3.94 17.74 3.54
C ARG A 178 4.76 17.12 4.67
N HIS A 179 5.42 16.01 4.39
CA HIS A 179 6.06 15.21 5.43
C HIS A 179 7.58 15.28 5.43
N ARG A 180 8.20 15.98 4.49
CA ARG A 180 9.67 16.16 4.43
C ARG A 180 10.27 16.75 5.72
N GLN A 181 9.50 17.58 6.42
CA GLN A 181 9.89 18.18 7.70
C GLN A 181 9.11 17.60 8.88
N SER A 182 8.40 16.51 8.69
CA SER A 182 7.66 15.85 9.76
C SER A 182 8.63 15.21 10.76
N LYS A 183 8.25 15.23 12.03
CA LYS A 183 8.99 14.51 13.08
C LYS A 183 8.84 12.99 12.98
N ASP A 184 7.87 12.52 12.17
CA ASP A 184 7.57 11.11 12.05
C ASP A 184 8.58 10.35 11.18
N PHE A 185 9.27 11.06 10.28
CA PHE A 185 10.24 10.47 9.37
C PHE A 185 11.60 11.15 9.45
N LEU A 186 12.67 10.36 9.49
CA LEU A 186 14.05 10.85 9.44
C LEU A 186 14.48 11.21 8.01
N LEU A 187 13.94 10.48 7.04
CA LEU A 187 14.23 10.62 5.63
C LEU A 187 12.99 10.27 4.83
N ILE A 188 12.74 11.02 3.78
CA ILE A 188 11.76 10.70 2.75
C ILE A 188 12.44 10.89 1.40
N SER A 189 12.43 9.87 0.57
CA SER A 189 13.04 9.88 -0.76
C SER A 189 12.08 9.28 -1.78
N GLU A 190 11.90 9.95 -2.91
CA GLU A 190 11.17 9.41 -4.04
C GLU A 190 12.04 8.38 -4.76
N LEU A 191 11.46 7.21 -5.03
CA LEU A 191 12.09 6.19 -5.83
C LEU A 191 11.67 6.43 -7.29
N ASN A 192 12.58 7.02 -8.06
CA ASN A 192 12.41 7.16 -9.50
C ASN A 192 12.59 5.76 -10.15
N GLY A 193 11.54 5.27 -10.77
CA GLY A 193 11.59 4.07 -11.61
C GLY A 193 12.14 4.36 -13.00
#